data_eee6a3c4caa289f4412b6db0b189928b
#
_entry.id   eee6a3c4caa289f4412b6db0b189928b
#
_cell.length_a   1.000
_cell.length_b   1.000
_cell.length_c   1.000
_cell.angle_alpha   90.00
_cell.angle_beta   90.00
_cell.angle_gamma   90.00
#
_symmetry.space_group_name_H-M   'P 1'
#
loop_
_entity.id
_entity.type
_entity.pdbx_description
1 polymer ?
#
loop_
_entity_poly.entity_id
_entity_poly.type
_entity_poly.pdbx_seq_one_letter_code
_entity_poly.pdbx_strand_id
1 'polypeptide(L)'
;MILAAPYLTEPPLYLSYLPGRSDRLVISFSGVGLEEEAVPEVEAARLSGWQGENHVLFVSDASRSWMNHPGLLEKTIAAVEKLIAEIKPSRIVGIGNSMGGSVAMIYAAHARLDAVLAIAPQYSVNPEVMPRDQRWTRFSDKIAQWPHPVVPDLSGRDTQVIMLHGSVSPEMMHAKRFAQSPNVHHYIFKNFAHGMAFRLKRKGQLEPITAPLIGGDMATACRATEAAGGVLFNEFKRLRKAAKAKEIQL
;
A
#
# COMPACT_ATOMS: atom_id res chain seq x y z
N MET A 1 9.48 18.40 -14.84
CA MET A 1 9.02 18.19 -13.46
C MET A 1 7.51 18.07 -13.51
N ILE A 2 6.92 16.93 -13.13
CA ILE A 2 5.47 16.75 -13.12
C ILE A 2 4.99 17.38 -11.82
N LEU A 3 4.29 18.51 -11.90
CA LEU A 3 3.73 19.20 -10.73
C LEU A 3 2.25 18.80 -10.59
N ALA A 4 1.95 18.03 -9.55
CA ALA A 4 0.57 17.83 -9.13
C ALA A 4 0.05 19.13 -8.52
N ALA A 5 -1.17 19.56 -8.90
CA ALA A 5 -1.80 20.73 -8.32
C ALA A 5 -2.54 20.36 -7.03
N PRO A 6 -2.63 21.25 -6.03
CA PRO A 6 -3.48 21.06 -4.89
C PRO A 6 -4.94 20.80 -5.35
N TYR A 7 -5.56 19.75 -4.81
CA TYR A 7 -6.96 19.39 -5.10
C TYR A 7 -7.87 19.67 -3.91
N LEU A 8 -7.41 19.31 -2.70
CA LEU A 8 -8.07 19.59 -1.44
C LEU A 8 -7.03 19.83 -0.36
N THR A 9 -7.26 20.85 0.48
CA THR A 9 -6.42 21.14 1.65
C THR A 9 -7.31 21.32 2.86
N GLU A 10 -7.56 20.24 3.58
CA GLU A 10 -8.33 20.20 4.83
C GLU A 10 -7.55 19.44 5.91
N PRO A 11 -6.64 20.08 6.64
CA PRO A 11 -5.81 19.37 7.61
C PRO A 11 -6.62 18.45 8.52
N PRO A 12 -6.13 17.22 8.77
CA PRO A 12 -4.83 16.68 8.36
C PRO A 12 -4.82 16.06 6.96
N LEU A 13 -5.87 16.18 6.15
CA LEU A 13 -5.97 15.65 4.80
C LEU A 13 -5.44 16.65 3.77
N TYR A 14 -4.48 16.20 2.95
CA TYR A 14 -3.97 16.94 1.82
C TYR A 14 -4.05 16.08 0.57
N LEU A 15 -4.74 16.57 -0.46
CA LEU A 15 -4.86 15.91 -1.74
C LEU A 15 -4.23 16.77 -2.83
N SER A 16 -3.48 16.13 -3.72
CA SER A 16 -2.93 16.75 -4.92
C SER A 16 -3.28 15.91 -6.13
N TYR A 17 -3.65 16.55 -7.22
CA TYR A 17 -4.10 15.87 -8.43
C TYR A 17 -3.17 16.16 -9.60
N LEU A 18 -2.86 15.09 -10.34
CA LEU A 18 -2.14 15.11 -11.59
C LEU A 18 -3.06 14.57 -12.69
N PRO A 19 -3.50 15.40 -13.66
CA PRO A 19 -4.34 14.93 -14.77
C PRO A 19 -3.54 13.99 -15.67
N GLY A 20 -4.22 12.96 -16.17
CA GLY A 20 -3.72 12.02 -17.17
C GLY A 20 -4.49 12.08 -18.48
N ARG A 21 -4.09 11.25 -19.45
CA ARG A 21 -4.71 11.15 -20.77
C ARG A 21 -5.59 9.90 -20.95
N SER A 22 -5.39 8.89 -20.10
CA SER A 22 -6.17 7.64 -20.12
C SER A 22 -7.42 7.75 -19.25
N ASP A 23 -8.23 6.71 -19.26
CA ASP A 23 -9.40 6.52 -18.39
C ASP A 23 -9.04 5.79 -17.07
N ARG A 24 -7.78 5.85 -16.62
CA ARG A 24 -7.30 5.18 -15.39
C ARG A 24 -7.00 6.19 -14.32
N LEU A 25 -7.48 5.92 -13.11
CA LEU A 25 -7.14 6.68 -11.91
C LEU A 25 -6.24 5.84 -11.00
N VAL A 26 -5.09 6.39 -10.63
CA VAL A 26 -4.25 5.85 -9.57
C VAL A 26 -4.39 6.72 -8.34
N ILE A 27 -4.71 6.10 -7.19
CA ILE A 27 -4.72 6.77 -5.90
C ILE A 27 -3.43 6.37 -5.18
N SER A 28 -2.51 7.32 -5.03
CA SER A 28 -1.23 7.11 -4.37
C SER A 28 -1.30 7.60 -2.93
N PHE A 29 -1.27 6.66 -2.00
CA PHE A 29 -1.30 6.94 -0.57
C PHE A 29 0.12 7.09 -0.03
N SER A 30 0.42 8.22 0.60
CA SER A 30 1.74 8.53 1.14
C SER A 30 2.07 7.70 2.38
N GLY A 31 3.35 7.37 2.55
CA GLY A 31 3.88 6.86 3.80
C GLY A 31 3.98 7.95 4.87
N VAL A 32 4.68 7.68 5.96
CA VAL A 32 4.85 8.65 7.05
C VAL A 32 5.74 9.85 6.67
N GLY A 33 6.45 9.79 5.54
CA GLY A 33 7.40 10.83 5.11
C GLY A 33 8.72 10.79 5.88
N LEU A 34 9.62 11.70 5.51
CA LEU A 34 10.94 11.83 6.15
C LEU A 34 10.93 12.83 7.30
N GLU A 35 10.17 13.93 7.16
CA GLU A 35 10.07 15.01 8.13
C GLU A 35 8.76 14.93 8.89
N GLU A 36 8.84 14.82 10.21
CA GLU A 36 7.66 14.59 11.05
C GLU A 36 6.69 15.78 11.06
N GLU A 37 7.21 17.01 10.99
CA GLU A 37 6.39 18.23 11.08
C GLU A 37 5.82 18.67 9.72
N ALA A 38 6.38 18.15 8.62
CA ALA A 38 5.89 18.47 7.29
C ALA A 38 4.72 17.55 6.87
N VAL A 39 3.92 18.01 5.91
CA VAL A 39 2.96 17.13 5.22
C VAL A 39 3.74 16.04 4.50
N PRO A 40 3.35 14.74 4.65
CA PRO A 40 4.04 13.67 3.93
C PRO A 40 4.13 13.95 2.44
N GLU A 41 5.32 13.78 1.88
CA GLU A 41 5.56 14.02 0.45
C GLU A 41 4.74 13.07 -0.42
N VAL A 42 4.39 13.53 -1.62
CA VAL A 42 3.75 12.67 -2.62
C VAL A 42 4.72 11.58 -3.06
N GLU A 43 4.27 10.34 -3.01
CA GLU A 43 5.06 9.17 -3.36
C GLU A 43 4.67 8.61 -4.72
N ALA A 44 5.59 7.89 -5.35
CA ALA A 44 5.38 7.12 -6.58
C ALA A 44 4.85 7.92 -7.80
N ALA A 45 4.98 9.26 -7.83
CA ALA A 45 4.41 10.10 -8.89
C ALA A 45 4.78 9.63 -10.32
N ARG A 46 6.06 9.30 -10.57
CA ARG A 46 6.51 8.80 -11.87
C ARG A 46 5.91 7.43 -12.21
N LEU A 47 5.83 6.56 -11.21
CA LEU A 47 5.32 5.19 -11.36
C LEU A 47 3.81 5.20 -11.61
N SER A 48 3.07 5.99 -10.83
CA SER A 48 1.62 6.11 -10.91
C SER A 48 1.16 6.86 -12.17
N GLY A 49 1.82 7.97 -12.50
CA GLY A 49 1.46 8.82 -13.63
C GLY A 49 1.86 8.25 -14.99
N TRP A 50 2.82 7.33 -15.03
CA TRP A 50 3.33 6.71 -16.26
C TRP A 50 3.40 7.70 -17.42
N GLN A 51 4.37 8.62 -17.38
CA GLN A 51 4.59 9.61 -18.45
C GLN A 51 3.36 10.48 -18.81
N GLY A 52 2.45 10.69 -17.84
CA GLY A 52 1.22 11.47 -18.03
C GLY A 52 0.06 10.68 -18.63
N GLU A 53 0.14 9.36 -18.66
CA GLU A 53 -0.97 8.53 -19.11
C GLU A 53 -2.09 8.45 -18.07
N ASN A 54 -1.76 8.16 -16.83
CA ASN A 54 -2.77 7.94 -15.80
C ASN A 54 -3.08 9.23 -15.05
N HIS A 55 -4.35 9.43 -14.71
CA HIS A 55 -4.74 10.36 -13.66
C HIS A 55 -4.18 9.89 -12.33
N VAL A 56 -3.64 10.79 -11.51
CA VAL A 56 -3.13 10.43 -10.18
C VAL A 56 -3.70 11.37 -9.13
N LEU A 57 -4.31 10.81 -8.10
CA LEU A 57 -4.65 11.52 -6.88
C LEU A 57 -3.69 11.08 -5.78
N PHE A 58 -2.91 12.00 -5.26
CA PHE A 58 -2.04 11.79 -4.12
C PHE A 58 -2.80 12.11 -2.84
N VAL A 59 -2.76 11.18 -1.90
CA VAL A 59 -3.43 11.29 -0.59
C VAL A 59 -2.38 11.30 0.50
N SER A 60 -2.26 12.41 1.23
CA SER A 60 -1.34 12.58 2.35
C SER A 60 -2.11 12.79 3.65
N ASP A 61 -1.91 11.91 4.62
CA ASP A 61 -2.39 12.02 6.00
C ASP A 61 -1.29 12.66 6.86
N ALA A 62 -1.41 13.96 7.12
CA ALA A 62 -0.44 14.69 7.96
C ALA A 62 -0.51 14.30 9.44
N SER A 63 -1.61 13.69 9.88
CA SER A 63 -1.71 13.14 11.25
C SER A 63 -0.96 11.82 11.41
N ARG A 64 -0.61 11.17 10.32
CA ARG A 64 0.05 9.84 10.32
C ARG A 64 -0.70 8.83 11.18
N SER A 65 -2.02 8.83 11.00
CA SER A 65 -2.93 8.08 11.86
C SER A 65 -3.35 6.73 11.28
N TRP A 66 -2.87 6.33 10.10
CA TRP A 66 -3.39 5.14 9.39
C TRP A 66 -4.92 5.22 9.23
N MET A 67 -5.44 6.41 8.87
CA MET A 67 -6.88 6.73 8.76
C MET A 67 -7.67 6.65 10.07
N ASN A 68 -7.00 6.63 11.23
CA ASN A 68 -7.67 6.64 12.53
C ASN A 68 -8.00 8.05 13.05
N HIS A 69 -7.56 9.13 12.39
CA HIS A 69 -8.03 10.48 12.72
C HIS A 69 -9.53 10.59 12.42
N PRO A 70 -10.34 11.13 13.33
CA PRO A 70 -11.80 11.20 13.18
C PRO A 70 -12.23 11.84 11.85
N GLY A 71 -13.09 11.15 11.10
CA GLY A 71 -13.64 11.61 9.83
C GLY A 71 -12.65 11.62 8.65
N LEU A 72 -11.40 11.19 8.83
CA LEU A 72 -10.37 11.28 7.80
C LEU A 72 -10.66 10.35 6.62
N LEU A 73 -11.04 9.11 6.90
CA LEU A 73 -11.37 8.13 5.86
C LEU A 73 -12.59 8.58 5.05
N GLU A 74 -13.65 9.02 5.74
CA GLU A 74 -14.89 9.48 5.11
C GLU A 74 -14.64 10.70 4.21
N LYS A 75 -13.85 11.67 4.67
CA LYS A 75 -13.44 12.83 3.87
C LYS A 75 -12.63 12.42 2.66
N THR A 76 -11.70 11.46 2.82
CA THR A 76 -10.90 10.94 1.72
C THR A 76 -11.79 10.27 0.68
N ILE A 77 -12.75 9.42 1.11
CA ILE A 77 -13.70 8.76 0.22
C ILE A 77 -14.53 9.81 -0.53
N ALA A 78 -15.11 10.78 0.17
CA ALA A 78 -15.94 11.81 -0.45
C ALA A 78 -15.18 12.62 -1.52
N ALA A 79 -13.93 12.98 -1.24
CA ALA A 79 -13.10 13.71 -2.21
C ALA A 79 -12.72 12.87 -3.43
N VAL A 80 -12.43 11.58 -3.23
CA VAL A 80 -12.16 10.63 -4.33
C VAL A 80 -13.39 10.41 -5.18
N GLU A 81 -14.57 10.19 -4.57
CA GLU A 81 -15.83 10.00 -5.29
C GLU A 81 -16.19 11.23 -6.14
N LYS A 82 -15.92 12.45 -5.64
CA LYS A 82 -16.08 13.67 -6.42
C LYS A 82 -15.19 13.64 -7.67
N LEU A 83 -13.91 13.30 -7.53
CA LEU A 83 -13.00 13.20 -8.67
C LEU A 83 -13.44 12.09 -9.65
N ILE A 84 -13.89 10.94 -9.15
CA ILE A 84 -14.42 9.84 -9.96
C ILE A 84 -15.62 10.31 -10.79
N ALA A 85 -16.53 11.08 -10.19
CA ALA A 85 -17.68 11.63 -10.90
C ALA A 85 -17.28 12.60 -12.03
N GLU A 86 -16.19 13.35 -11.83
CA GLU A 86 -15.64 14.30 -12.81
C GLU A 86 -14.96 13.58 -13.99
N ILE A 87 -14.04 12.64 -13.72
CA ILE A 87 -13.19 12.02 -14.75
C ILE A 87 -13.72 10.68 -15.26
N LYS A 88 -14.66 10.03 -14.54
CA LYS A 88 -15.33 8.76 -14.89
C LYS A 88 -14.34 7.66 -15.29
N PRO A 89 -13.39 7.31 -14.45
CA PRO A 89 -12.37 6.35 -14.79
C PRO A 89 -12.98 4.94 -14.95
N SER A 90 -12.53 4.21 -15.97
CA SER A 90 -12.91 2.79 -16.13
C SER A 90 -12.23 1.90 -15.09
N ARG A 91 -11.05 2.31 -14.60
CA ARG A 91 -10.24 1.56 -13.65
C ARG A 91 -9.62 2.45 -12.58
N ILE A 92 -9.66 1.98 -11.32
CA ILE A 92 -9.14 2.70 -10.15
C ILE A 92 -8.17 1.77 -9.40
N VAL A 93 -6.92 2.22 -9.21
CA VAL A 93 -5.87 1.43 -8.56
C VAL A 93 -5.28 2.18 -7.39
N GLY A 94 -5.24 1.54 -6.21
CA GLY A 94 -4.55 2.06 -5.04
C GLY A 94 -3.08 1.63 -5.00
N ILE A 95 -2.18 2.55 -4.70
CA ILE A 95 -0.75 2.25 -4.51
C ILE A 95 -0.29 2.89 -3.21
N GLY A 96 0.46 2.15 -2.40
CA GLY A 96 1.07 2.71 -1.21
C GLY A 96 2.22 1.87 -0.65
N ASN A 97 3.12 2.56 0.03
CA ASN A 97 4.24 1.95 0.74
C ASN A 97 4.10 2.23 2.23
N SER A 98 4.43 1.25 3.09
CA SER A 98 4.38 1.41 4.54
C SER A 98 2.97 1.82 5.01
N MET A 99 2.82 2.94 5.72
CA MET A 99 1.52 3.53 6.08
C MET A 99 0.60 3.62 4.86
N GLY A 100 1.11 4.12 3.73
CA GLY A 100 0.33 4.24 2.50
C GLY A 100 -0.21 2.90 1.99
N GLY A 101 0.57 1.81 2.14
CA GLY A 101 0.12 0.46 1.79
C GLY A 101 -1.02 -0.03 2.69
N SER A 102 -0.92 0.23 3.99
CA SER A 102 -1.99 -0.08 4.95
C SER A 102 -3.25 0.73 4.66
N VAL A 103 -3.08 2.04 4.39
CA VAL A 103 -4.17 2.98 4.08
C VAL A 103 -4.87 2.59 2.78
N ALA A 104 -4.13 2.19 1.73
CA ALA A 104 -4.73 1.72 0.48
C ALA A 104 -5.64 0.50 0.71
N MET A 105 -5.25 -0.42 1.59
CA MET A 105 -6.06 -1.59 1.93
C MET A 105 -7.26 -1.22 2.82
N ILE A 106 -7.09 -0.31 3.79
CA ILE A 106 -8.20 0.22 4.60
C ILE A 106 -9.21 0.90 3.68
N TYR A 107 -8.75 1.77 2.77
CA TYR A 107 -9.61 2.43 1.79
C TYR A 107 -10.39 1.41 0.93
N ALA A 108 -9.71 0.37 0.41
CA ALA A 108 -10.31 -0.69 -0.41
C ALA A 108 -11.43 -1.48 0.31
N ALA A 109 -11.38 -1.54 1.65
CA ALA A 109 -12.44 -2.17 2.45
C ALA A 109 -13.73 -1.33 2.50
N HIS A 110 -13.65 -0.02 2.26
CA HIS A 110 -14.78 0.91 2.39
C HIS A 110 -15.24 1.52 1.06
N ALA A 111 -14.36 1.62 0.06
CA ALA A 111 -14.66 2.22 -1.22
C ALA A 111 -14.09 1.39 -2.37
N ARG A 112 -14.51 1.69 -3.60
CA ARG A 112 -14.08 0.95 -4.79
C ARG A 112 -12.61 1.19 -5.09
N LEU A 113 -11.85 0.09 -5.15
CA LEU A 113 -10.58 -0.03 -5.88
C LEU A 113 -10.63 -1.33 -6.68
N ASP A 114 -10.24 -1.28 -7.95
CA ASP A 114 -10.17 -2.49 -8.78
C ASP A 114 -8.92 -3.31 -8.46
N ALA A 115 -7.83 -2.61 -8.06
CA ALA A 115 -6.62 -3.27 -7.58
C ALA A 115 -5.86 -2.43 -6.55
N VAL A 116 -5.01 -3.09 -5.75
CA VAL A 116 -4.10 -2.46 -4.79
C VAL A 116 -2.70 -3.04 -4.94
N LEU A 117 -1.68 -2.17 -4.95
CA LEU A 117 -0.29 -2.53 -4.69
C LEU A 117 0.08 -2.00 -3.30
N ALA A 118 0.17 -2.89 -2.33
CA ALA A 118 0.57 -2.58 -0.95
C ALA A 118 2.01 -3.08 -0.70
N ILE A 119 2.96 -2.16 -0.51
CA ILE A 119 4.37 -2.49 -0.28
C ILE A 119 4.69 -2.30 1.20
N ALA A 120 5.14 -3.35 1.87
CA ALA A 120 5.47 -3.37 3.29
C ALA A 120 4.36 -2.77 4.19
N PRO A 121 3.06 -3.09 3.97
CA PRO A 121 2.00 -2.55 4.79
C PRO A 121 2.11 -3.05 6.23
N GLN A 122 1.83 -2.19 7.20
CA GLN A 122 1.64 -2.62 8.58
C GLN A 122 0.22 -3.21 8.72
N TYR A 123 0.11 -4.41 9.29
CA TYR A 123 -1.18 -4.98 9.66
C TYR A 123 -1.91 -4.11 10.68
N SER A 124 -1.15 -3.56 11.61
CA SER A 124 -1.59 -2.62 12.63
C SER A 124 -0.38 -1.86 13.17
N VAL A 125 -0.61 -0.65 13.66
CA VAL A 125 0.34 0.10 14.48
C VAL A 125 -0.23 0.35 15.89
N ASN A 126 -1.40 -0.22 16.19
CA ASN A 126 -1.97 -0.18 17.53
C ASN A 126 -1.08 -1.03 18.47
N PRO A 127 -0.54 -0.45 19.57
CA PRO A 127 0.31 -1.16 20.51
C PRO A 127 -0.36 -2.36 21.19
N GLU A 128 -1.69 -2.34 21.32
CA GLU A 128 -2.45 -3.47 21.87
C GLU A 128 -2.48 -4.66 20.90
N VAL A 129 -2.44 -4.40 19.59
CA VAL A 129 -2.45 -5.42 18.54
C VAL A 129 -1.05 -5.91 18.20
N MET A 130 -0.08 -4.98 18.11
CA MET A 130 1.30 -5.24 17.70
C MET A 130 2.32 -4.75 18.75
N PRO A 131 2.29 -5.26 20.01
CA PRO A 131 3.09 -4.71 21.12
C PRO A 131 4.61 -4.84 20.92
N ARG A 132 5.04 -5.69 19.99
CA ARG A 132 6.47 -5.90 19.68
C ARG A 132 7.02 -5.01 18.58
N ASP A 133 6.17 -4.27 17.85
CA ASP A 133 6.62 -3.31 16.83
C ASP A 133 6.51 -1.88 17.37
N GLN A 134 7.60 -1.39 17.93
CA GLN A 134 7.68 -0.05 18.52
C GLN A 134 8.22 1.01 17.55
N ARG A 135 8.41 0.67 16.26
CA ARG A 135 8.96 1.61 15.26
C ARG A 135 8.08 2.84 15.05
N TRP A 136 6.77 2.71 15.31
CA TRP A 136 5.76 3.70 14.97
C TRP A 136 5.13 4.40 16.17
N THR A 137 5.62 4.12 17.39
CA THR A 137 5.06 4.63 18.65
C THR A 137 4.98 6.15 18.68
N ARG A 138 5.97 6.85 18.11
CA ARG A 138 5.96 8.31 18.01
C ARG A 138 4.73 8.88 17.25
N PHE A 139 4.07 8.06 16.43
CA PHE A 139 2.84 8.42 15.72
C PHE A 139 1.63 7.76 16.40
N SER A 140 1.70 6.46 16.68
CA SER A 140 0.57 5.71 17.23
C SER A 140 0.15 6.20 18.62
N ASP A 141 1.08 6.73 19.43
CA ASP A 141 0.78 7.31 20.74
C ASP A 141 -0.06 8.59 20.66
N LYS A 142 -0.13 9.23 19.48
CA LYS A 142 -0.96 10.40 19.22
C LYS A 142 -2.38 10.02 18.76
N ILE A 143 -2.67 8.74 18.51
CA ILE A 143 -3.96 8.25 18.04
C ILE A 143 -4.85 7.97 19.24
N ALA A 144 -5.84 8.85 19.47
CA ALA A 144 -6.74 8.74 20.61
C ALA A 144 -7.85 7.70 20.45
N GLN A 145 -8.24 7.39 19.22
CA GLN A 145 -9.29 6.42 18.88
C GLN A 145 -8.85 5.54 17.73
N TRP A 146 -9.31 4.30 17.71
CA TRP A 146 -8.92 3.28 16.75
C TRP A 146 -10.11 2.72 15.96
N PRO A 147 -10.80 3.52 15.11
CA PRO A 147 -11.85 2.99 14.23
C PRO A 147 -11.31 1.92 13.27
N HIS A 148 -10.02 2.00 12.92
CA HIS A 148 -9.32 1.04 12.06
C HIS A 148 -8.11 0.46 12.79
N PRO A 149 -8.29 -0.36 13.85
CA PRO A 149 -7.17 -0.87 14.67
C PRO A 149 -6.27 -1.84 13.91
N VAL A 150 -6.79 -2.44 12.83
CA VAL A 150 -6.11 -3.36 11.93
C VAL A 150 -6.50 -3.08 10.48
N VAL A 151 -5.65 -3.50 9.54
CA VAL A 151 -6.06 -3.56 8.13
C VAL A 151 -7.15 -4.62 7.97
N PRO A 152 -8.33 -4.27 7.41
CA PRO A 152 -9.43 -5.20 7.24
C PRO A 152 -9.10 -6.37 6.31
N ASP A 153 -9.81 -7.47 6.48
CA ASP A 153 -9.80 -8.59 5.52
C ASP A 153 -10.56 -8.17 4.24
N LEU A 154 -9.91 -8.35 3.10
CA LEU A 154 -10.47 -8.02 1.78
C LEU A 154 -11.01 -9.26 1.04
N SER A 155 -11.13 -10.42 1.68
CA SER A 155 -11.57 -11.68 1.04
C SER A 155 -12.97 -11.61 0.41
N GLY A 156 -13.84 -10.74 0.94
CA GLY A 156 -15.18 -10.49 0.41
C GLY A 156 -15.28 -9.36 -0.61
N ARG A 157 -14.15 -8.81 -1.08
CA ARG A 157 -14.12 -7.68 -2.03
C ARG A 157 -13.65 -8.16 -3.40
N ASP A 158 -14.13 -7.50 -4.45
CA ASP A 158 -13.67 -7.76 -5.83
C ASP A 158 -12.25 -7.19 -6.09
N THR A 159 -11.76 -6.35 -5.19
CA THR A 159 -10.43 -5.72 -5.27
C THR A 159 -9.32 -6.78 -5.33
N GLN A 160 -8.51 -6.74 -6.36
CA GLN A 160 -7.31 -7.58 -6.48
C GLN A 160 -6.13 -6.93 -5.76
N VAL A 161 -5.41 -7.67 -4.95
CA VAL A 161 -4.31 -7.11 -4.13
C VAL A 161 -2.99 -7.81 -4.46
N ILE A 162 -1.97 -7.04 -4.80
CA ILE A 162 -0.57 -7.48 -4.70
C ILE A 162 -0.01 -6.87 -3.42
N MET A 163 0.35 -7.74 -2.47
CA MET A 163 0.93 -7.35 -1.19
C MET A 163 2.36 -7.87 -1.09
N LEU A 164 3.31 -6.98 -0.81
CA LEU A 164 4.73 -7.30 -0.75
C LEU A 164 5.26 -7.09 0.67
N HIS A 165 5.91 -8.12 1.24
CA HIS A 165 6.62 -8.00 2.51
C HIS A 165 8.05 -8.53 2.41
N GLY A 166 8.92 -7.99 3.25
CA GLY A 166 10.25 -8.57 3.50
C GLY A 166 10.20 -9.75 4.47
N SER A 167 11.21 -10.61 4.42
CA SER A 167 11.30 -11.74 5.35
C SER A 167 12.00 -11.42 6.68
N VAL A 168 12.59 -10.23 6.79
CA VAL A 168 13.28 -9.80 8.01
C VAL A 168 12.25 -9.31 9.02
N SER A 169 12.46 -9.65 10.30
CA SER A 169 11.64 -9.09 11.39
C SER A 169 11.91 -7.58 11.51
N PRO A 170 10.89 -6.74 11.79
CA PRO A 170 9.51 -7.08 12.17
C PRO A 170 8.52 -7.24 11.00
N GLU A 171 8.92 -7.11 9.72
CA GLU A 171 8.02 -7.24 8.57
C GLU A 171 7.22 -8.56 8.60
N MET A 172 7.87 -9.68 8.92
CA MET A 172 7.20 -10.98 9.03
C MET A 172 6.20 -11.05 10.19
N MET A 173 6.26 -10.16 11.16
CA MET A 173 5.26 -10.11 12.24
C MET A 173 3.94 -9.59 11.68
N HIS A 174 3.99 -8.56 10.83
CA HIS A 174 2.81 -8.06 10.12
C HIS A 174 2.33 -9.03 9.06
N ALA A 175 3.22 -9.51 8.20
CA ALA A 175 2.88 -10.42 7.10
C ALA A 175 2.06 -11.64 7.54
N LYS A 176 2.35 -12.19 8.72
CA LYS A 176 1.64 -13.36 9.27
C LYS A 176 0.23 -13.07 9.74
N ARG A 177 -0.15 -11.82 9.93
CA ARG A 177 -1.46 -11.40 10.44
C ARG A 177 -2.48 -11.19 9.33
N PHE A 178 -2.01 -10.90 8.11
CA PHE A 178 -2.90 -10.68 6.98
C PHE A 178 -3.62 -11.97 6.58
N ALA A 179 -4.93 -11.85 6.31
CA ALA A 179 -5.72 -12.92 5.73
C ALA A 179 -5.15 -13.33 4.36
N GLN A 180 -5.26 -14.61 4.07
CA GLN A 180 -4.86 -15.17 2.78
C GLN A 180 -6.14 -15.56 2.03
N SER A 181 -6.40 -14.93 0.89
CA SER A 181 -7.59 -15.16 0.08
C SER A 181 -7.23 -15.15 -1.41
N PRO A 182 -8.08 -15.69 -2.29
CA PRO A 182 -7.77 -15.81 -3.72
C PRO A 182 -7.49 -14.48 -4.42
N ASN A 183 -8.07 -13.38 -3.95
CA ASN A 183 -7.87 -12.04 -4.48
C ASN A 183 -6.65 -11.32 -3.87
N VAL A 184 -5.94 -11.94 -2.91
CA VAL A 184 -4.74 -11.37 -2.26
C VAL A 184 -3.50 -12.18 -2.63
N HIS A 185 -2.71 -11.66 -3.55
CA HIS A 185 -1.43 -12.20 -3.98
C HIS A 185 -0.34 -11.68 -3.04
N HIS A 186 -0.12 -12.37 -1.94
CA HIS A 186 0.84 -11.98 -0.91
C HIS A 186 2.21 -12.59 -1.15
N TYR A 187 3.20 -11.75 -1.43
CA TYR A 187 4.58 -12.16 -1.74
C TYR A 187 5.56 -11.79 -0.64
N ILE A 188 6.48 -12.71 -0.35
CA ILE A 188 7.59 -12.51 0.59
C ILE A 188 8.91 -12.43 -0.19
N PHE A 189 9.68 -11.39 0.07
CA PHE A 189 11.03 -11.18 -0.47
C PHE A 189 12.07 -11.57 0.59
N LYS A 190 12.84 -12.62 0.28
CA LYS A 190 13.89 -13.12 1.20
C LYS A 190 14.95 -12.05 1.45
N ASN A 191 15.32 -11.85 2.72
CA ASN A 191 16.34 -10.88 3.16
C ASN A 191 16.02 -9.41 2.85
N PHE A 192 14.74 -9.07 2.65
CA PHE A 192 14.28 -7.69 2.59
C PHE A 192 13.71 -7.27 3.95
N ALA A 193 13.98 -6.03 4.33
CA ALA A 193 13.41 -5.33 5.47
C ALA A 193 12.43 -4.25 4.98
N HIS A 194 12.00 -3.35 5.87
CA HIS A 194 11.00 -2.31 5.59
C HIS A 194 11.31 -1.42 4.36
N GLY A 195 12.58 -1.08 4.14
CA GLY A 195 13.03 -0.30 2.97
C GLY A 195 12.94 -1.01 1.61
N MET A 196 12.11 -2.05 1.49
CA MET A 196 12.01 -2.88 0.29
C MET A 196 11.57 -2.11 -0.96
N ALA A 197 10.68 -1.13 -0.83
CA ALA A 197 10.24 -0.31 -1.95
C ALA A 197 11.40 0.41 -2.63
N PHE A 198 12.28 1.03 -1.84
CA PHE A 198 13.48 1.70 -2.33
C PHE A 198 14.42 0.72 -3.04
N ARG A 199 14.63 -0.49 -2.47
CA ARG A 199 15.47 -1.52 -3.06
C ARG A 199 14.92 -2.04 -4.40
N LEU A 200 13.62 -2.30 -4.49
CA LEU A 200 12.94 -2.69 -5.73
C LEU A 200 13.01 -1.58 -6.78
N LYS A 201 12.79 -0.32 -6.37
CA LYS A 201 12.90 0.85 -7.26
C LYS A 201 14.31 0.96 -7.86
N ARG A 202 15.37 0.87 -7.03
CA ARG A 202 16.76 0.94 -7.50
C ARG A 202 17.12 -0.15 -8.50
N LYS A 203 16.47 -1.31 -8.42
CA LYS A 203 16.65 -2.43 -9.34
C LYS A 203 15.75 -2.35 -10.58
N GLY A 204 14.93 -1.30 -10.74
CA GLY A 204 13.98 -1.18 -11.84
C GLY A 204 12.84 -2.21 -11.79
N GLN A 205 12.59 -2.83 -10.63
CA GLN A 205 11.64 -3.94 -10.47
C GLN A 205 10.21 -3.49 -10.15
N LEU A 206 9.98 -2.23 -9.75
CA LEU A 206 8.64 -1.75 -9.42
C LEU A 206 7.78 -1.48 -10.65
N GLU A 207 8.35 -0.90 -11.71
CA GLU A 207 7.61 -0.56 -12.92
C GLU A 207 7.02 -1.79 -13.63
N PRO A 208 7.78 -2.91 -13.82
CA PRO A 208 7.23 -4.15 -14.37
C PRO A 208 6.08 -4.77 -13.56
N ILE A 209 6.01 -4.50 -12.25
CA ILE A 209 4.92 -4.95 -11.39
C ILE A 209 3.72 -3.99 -11.51
N THR A 210 3.99 -2.68 -11.44
CA THR A 210 2.96 -1.66 -11.30
C THR A 210 2.21 -1.39 -12.60
N ALA A 211 2.93 -1.33 -13.73
CA ALA A 211 2.33 -0.99 -15.01
C ALA A 211 1.24 -1.97 -15.46
N PRO A 212 1.49 -3.30 -15.46
CA PRO A 212 0.43 -4.25 -15.81
C PRO A 212 -0.70 -4.27 -14.78
N LEU A 213 -0.41 -4.06 -13.47
CA LEU A 213 -1.46 -3.94 -12.46
C LEU A 213 -2.41 -2.78 -12.75
N ILE A 214 -1.87 -1.59 -13.07
CA ILE A 214 -2.66 -0.42 -13.46
C ILE A 214 -3.44 -0.73 -14.74
N GLY A 215 -2.82 -1.41 -15.70
CA GLY A 215 -3.43 -1.83 -16.96
C GLY A 215 -4.50 -2.91 -16.87
N GLY A 216 -4.64 -3.59 -15.71
CA GLY A 216 -5.62 -4.67 -15.50
C GLY A 216 -5.07 -6.07 -15.78
N ASP A 217 -3.80 -6.22 -16.12
CA ASP A 217 -3.16 -7.52 -16.32
C ASP A 217 -2.49 -8.03 -15.02
N MET A 218 -3.34 -8.58 -14.15
CA MET A 218 -2.90 -9.16 -12.87
C MET A 218 -1.90 -10.29 -13.09
N ALA A 219 -2.09 -11.13 -14.11
CA ALA A 219 -1.22 -12.27 -14.35
C ALA A 219 0.21 -11.83 -14.68
N THR A 220 0.38 -10.79 -15.51
CA THR A 220 1.70 -10.22 -15.81
C THR A 220 2.30 -9.53 -14.57
N ALA A 221 1.51 -8.81 -13.77
CA ALA A 221 1.98 -8.21 -12.54
C ALA A 221 2.49 -9.25 -11.52
N CYS A 222 1.79 -10.39 -11.38
CA CYS A 222 2.22 -11.51 -10.54
C CYS A 222 3.54 -12.13 -11.06
N ARG A 223 3.64 -12.43 -12.36
CA ARG A 223 4.90 -12.96 -12.96
C ARG A 223 6.07 -12.01 -12.77
N ALA A 224 5.84 -10.70 -12.93
CA ALA A 224 6.88 -9.70 -12.68
C ALA A 224 7.32 -9.65 -11.22
N THR A 225 6.37 -9.85 -10.28
CA THR A 225 6.67 -9.92 -8.85
C THR A 225 7.52 -11.15 -8.52
N GLU A 226 7.22 -12.30 -9.11
CA GLU A 226 8.00 -13.54 -8.97
C GLU A 226 9.40 -13.39 -9.59
N ALA A 227 9.49 -12.82 -10.79
CA ALA A 227 10.78 -12.54 -11.44
C ALA A 227 11.64 -11.55 -10.62
N ALA A 228 11.04 -10.65 -9.86
CA ALA A 228 11.73 -9.75 -8.92
C ALA A 228 12.24 -10.47 -7.66
N GLY A 229 11.89 -11.75 -7.46
CA GLY A 229 12.27 -12.58 -6.32
C GLY A 229 11.20 -12.70 -5.23
N GLY A 230 9.97 -12.30 -5.51
CA GLY A 230 8.81 -12.54 -4.66
C GLY A 230 8.41 -14.02 -4.66
N VAL A 231 8.15 -14.57 -3.48
CA VAL A 231 7.63 -15.93 -3.30
C VAL A 231 6.30 -15.83 -2.59
N LEU A 232 5.25 -16.47 -3.10
CA LEU A 232 3.94 -16.48 -2.46
C LEU A 232 4.05 -16.89 -1.00
N PHE A 233 3.32 -16.22 -0.11
CA PHE A 233 3.43 -16.37 1.35
C PHE A 233 3.30 -17.81 1.83
N ASN A 234 2.34 -18.56 1.31
CA ASN A 234 2.13 -19.96 1.69
C ASN A 234 3.27 -20.87 1.19
N GLU A 235 3.78 -20.61 0.00
CA GLU A 235 4.95 -21.31 -0.55
C GLU A 235 6.22 -20.97 0.25
N PHE A 236 6.43 -19.70 0.58
CA PHE A 236 7.54 -19.29 1.45
C PHE A 236 7.51 -19.99 2.81
N LYS A 237 6.32 -20.13 3.43
CA LYS A 237 6.17 -20.89 4.68
C LYS A 237 6.53 -22.37 4.51
N ARG A 238 6.09 -23.00 3.40
CA ARG A 238 6.39 -24.40 3.08
C ARG A 238 7.89 -24.61 2.90
N LEU A 239 8.56 -23.76 2.12
CA LEU A 239 10.01 -23.83 1.89
C LEU A 239 10.81 -23.64 3.20
N ARG A 240 10.40 -22.69 4.03
CA ARG A 240 11.05 -22.44 5.33
C ARG A 240 10.90 -23.62 6.30
N LYS A 241 9.74 -24.27 6.31
CA LYS A 241 9.51 -25.48 7.13
C LYS A 241 10.40 -26.63 6.67
N ALA A 242 10.50 -26.86 5.36
CA ALA A 242 11.36 -27.89 4.78
C ALA A 242 12.85 -27.66 5.07
N ALA A 243 13.32 -26.40 4.98
CA ALA A 243 14.70 -26.06 5.32
C ALA A 243 15.04 -26.37 6.79
N LYS A 244 14.16 -25.97 7.72
CA LYS A 244 14.35 -26.29 9.16
C LYS A 244 14.35 -27.79 9.45
N ALA A 245 13.53 -28.58 8.77
CA ALA A 245 13.52 -30.03 8.96
C ALA A 245 14.85 -30.68 8.54
N LYS A 246 15.50 -30.18 7.49
CA LYS A 246 16.82 -30.65 7.05
C LYS A 246 17.94 -30.26 8.03
N GLU A 247 17.89 -29.08 8.65
CA GLU A 247 18.87 -28.63 9.66
C GLU A 247 18.82 -29.45 10.95
N ILE A 248 17.68 -30.06 11.29
CA ILE A 248 17.50 -30.89 12.49
C ILE A 248 17.97 -32.34 12.27
N GLN A 249 18.12 -32.77 11.01
CA GLN A 249 18.54 -34.14 10.65
C GLN A 249 20.06 -34.28 10.45
N LEU A 250 20.84 -33.20 10.58
CA LEU A 250 22.30 -33.12 10.58
C LEU A 250 22.83 -32.91 12.00
#